data_62d0afceb48cc8398f30ab99e53f4997
#
_entry.id   62d0afceb48cc8398f30ab99e53f4997
#
_cell.length_a   1.000
_cell.length_b   1.000
_cell.length_c   1.000
_cell.angle_alpha   90.00
_cell.angle_beta   90.00
_cell.angle_gamma   90.00
#
_symmetry.space_group_name_H-M   'P 1'
#
loop_
_entity.id
_entity.type
_entity.pdbx_description
1 polymer ?
#
loop_
_entity_poly.entity_id
_entity_poly.type
_entity_poly.pdbx_seq_one_letter_code
_entity_poly.pdbx_strand_id
1 'polypeptide(L)'
;LQYGSPLVNVVADATVPGGLGTFGYDDEGVPAQRTPIIAEGRFVGYMSSRETAPLIGRTSSGTMRASSWSRTPLIRMTNVNLLPQQGTLDDLIADTDDGLLMATNRSWSIDNKRLNFQFGTEVAWEIKKGKLGQLLRNPTYTGVTPEFWNSCDAVCGPSEWKLFGTPNCGKGQPSQTAHVGHGVAPARFRNVEVGVMK
;
A
#
# COMPACT_ATOMS: atom_id res chain seq x y z
N LEU A 1 -0.44 -1.95 18.49
CA LEU A 1 0.27 -2.95 17.69
C LEU A 1 1.36 -2.26 16.89
N GLN A 2 2.61 -2.68 17.05
CA GLN A 2 3.71 -2.28 16.15
C GLN A 2 3.54 -3.05 14.83
N TYR A 3 3.35 -2.31 13.74
CA TYR A 3 3.08 -2.88 12.42
C TYR A 3 4.29 -2.77 11.48
N GLY A 4 5.07 -1.71 11.62
CA GLY A 4 6.22 -1.42 10.78
C GLY A 4 7.26 -0.57 11.50
N SER A 5 8.33 -0.20 10.81
CA SER A 5 9.32 0.75 11.31
C SER A 5 8.69 2.14 11.55
N PRO A 6 9.32 3.03 12.33
CA PRO A 6 8.81 4.39 12.56
C PRO A 6 8.64 5.24 11.29
N LEU A 7 9.28 4.86 10.18
CA LEU A 7 9.15 5.54 8.89
C LEU A 7 7.82 5.22 8.18
N VAL A 8 7.15 4.15 8.59
CA VAL A 8 5.92 3.68 7.93
C VAL A 8 4.72 4.46 8.42
N ASN A 9 4.18 5.31 7.54
CA ASN A 9 2.95 6.07 7.75
C ASN A 9 1.98 5.75 6.62
N VAL A 10 0.84 5.15 6.94
CA VAL A 10 -0.17 4.73 5.96
C VAL A 10 -1.50 5.40 6.25
N VAL A 11 -2.09 5.99 5.23
CA VAL A 11 -3.40 6.65 5.31
C VAL A 11 -4.35 6.11 4.24
N ALA A 12 -5.62 5.98 4.58
CA ALA A 12 -6.71 5.85 3.62
C ALA A 12 -7.26 7.26 3.35
N ASP A 13 -7.12 7.76 2.12
CA ASP A 13 -7.46 9.14 1.78
C ASP A 13 -8.36 9.19 0.54
N ALA A 14 -9.65 9.46 0.75
CA ALA A 14 -10.63 9.57 -0.32
C ALA A 14 -10.63 10.97 -0.97
N THR A 15 -9.75 11.89 -0.56
CA THR A 15 -9.71 13.28 -1.04
C THR A 15 -8.57 13.57 -2.02
N VAL A 16 -7.70 12.59 -2.29
CA VAL A 16 -6.53 12.77 -3.19
C VAL A 16 -6.98 13.10 -4.61
N PRO A 17 -6.63 14.27 -5.17
CA PRO A 17 -7.02 14.63 -6.52
C PRO A 17 -6.53 13.60 -7.57
N GLY A 18 -7.43 13.20 -8.48
CA GLY A 18 -7.11 12.24 -9.55
C GLY A 18 -6.98 10.78 -9.12
N GLY A 19 -7.15 10.45 -7.83
CA GLY A 19 -7.11 9.08 -7.34
C GLY A 19 -8.34 8.27 -7.75
N LEU A 20 -8.17 7.01 -8.14
CA LEU A 20 -9.30 6.13 -8.48
C LEU A 20 -10.21 5.83 -7.28
N GLY A 21 -9.71 5.96 -6.06
CA GLY A 21 -10.47 5.82 -4.83
C GLY A 21 -10.98 7.14 -4.27
N THR A 22 -11.03 8.21 -5.07
CA THR A 22 -11.48 9.55 -4.67
C THR A 22 -12.96 9.75 -4.98
N PHE A 23 -13.68 10.34 -4.06
CA PHE A 23 -15.11 10.67 -4.18
C PHE A 23 -15.47 11.81 -3.22
N GLY A 24 -16.68 12.38 -3.35
CA GLY A 24 -17.15 13.43 -2.43
C GLY A 24 -17.80 12.88 -1.15
N TYR A 25 -18.58 11.82 -1.30
CA TYR A 25 -19.29 11.13 -0.20
C TYR A 25 -19.22 9.63 -0.46
N ASP A 26 -19.17 8.84 0.61
CA ASP A 26 -19.36 7.39 0.51
C ASP A 26 -20.85 7.03 0.34
N ASP A 27 -21.15 5.74 0.15
CA ASP A 27 -22.52 5.27 -0.10
C ASP A 27 -23.40 5.23 1.18
N GLU A 28 -22.88 5.68 2.31
CA GLU A 28 -23.67 6.01 3.52
C GLU A 28 -23.86 7.53 3.70
N GLY A 29 -23.44 8.36 2.74
CA GLY A 29 -23.52 9.81 2.79
C GLY A 29 -22.48 10.46 3.72
N VAL A 30 -21.45 9.73 4.11
CA VAL A 30 -20.35 10.29 4.93
C VAL A 30 -19.36 11.00 4.02
N PRO A 31 -18.95 12.26 4.32
CA PRO A 31 -18.00 12.99 3.51
C PRO A 31 -16.67 12.25 3.39
N ALA A 32 -16.06 12.34 2.19
CA ALA A 32 -14.70 11.87 1.96
C ALA A 32 -13.72 12.51 2.95
N GLN A 33 -12.82 11.70 3.47
CA GLN A 33 -11.85 12.14 4.47
C GLN A 33 -10.55 11.36 4.38
N ARG A 34 -9.56 11.84 5.11
CA ARG A 34 -8.27 11.19 5.29
C ARG A 34 -8.23 10.52 6.66
N THR A 35 -8.06 9.19 6.66
CA THR A 35 -8.06 8.36 7.87
C THR A 35 -6.68 7.73 8.07
N PRO A 36 -5.94 8.07 9.13
CA PRO A 36 -4.69 7.37 9.48
C PRO A 36 -4.95 5.92 9.85
N ILE A 37 -4.18 5.01 9.25
CA ILE A 37 -4.21 3.57 9.52
C ILE A 37 -2.97 3.16 10.33
N ILE A 38 -1.81 3.62 9.88
CA ILE A 38 -0.52 3.43 10.55
C ILE A 38 0.13 4.80 10.70
N ALA A 39 0.58 5.11 11.90
CA ALA A 39 1.34 6.31 12.21
C ALA A 39 2.62 5.90 12.95
N GLU A 40 3.78 6.34 12.41
CA GLU A 40 5.10 6.02 12.97
C GLU A 40 5.26 4.50 13.25
N GLY A 41 4.83 3.69 12.28
CA GLY A 41 4.86 2.24 12.37
C GLY A 41 3.82 1.60 13.28
N ARG A 42 3.00 2.37 13.99
CA ARG A 42 1.97 1.86 14.90
C ARG A 42 0.60 1.83 14.24
N PHE A 43 -0.11 0.74 14.39
CA PHE A 43 -1.50 0.66 13.98
C PHE A 43 -2.37 1.57 14.85
N VAL A 44 -3.06 2.54 14.24
CA VAL A 44 -3.81 3.59 14.94
C VAL A 44 -5.29 3.69 14.54
N GLY A 45 -5.72 3.04 13.47
CA GLY A 45 -7.10 3.16 13.02
C GLY A 45 -7.55 2.12 12.00
N TYR A 46 -8.87 2.05 11.85
CA TYR A 46 -9.55 1.21 10.88
C TYR A 46 -10.30 2.06 9.86
N MET A 47 -10.45 1.54 8.66
CA MET A 47 -11.56 1.95 7.81
C MET A 47 -12.86 1.39 8.41
N SER A 48 -13.92 2.18 8.46
CA SER A 48 -15.14 1.85 9.18
C SER A 48 -16.39 2.40 8.48
N SER A 49 -17.54 1.84 8.84
CA SER A 49 -18.87 2.30 8.46
C SER A 49 -19.51 3.09 9.60
N ARG A 50 -20.71 3.65 9.36
CA ARG A 50 -21.56 4.24 10.42
C ARG A 50 -21.98 3.21 11.46
N GLU A 51 -22.13 1.95 11.05
CA GLU A 51 -22.48 0.83 11.93
C GLU A 51 -21.30 0.38 12.79
N THR A 52 -20.10 0.24 12.19
CA THR A 52 -18.93 -0.35 12.88
C THR A 52 -18.12 0.65 13.67
N ALA A 53 -18.09 1.93 13.29
CA ALA A 53 -17.29 2.95 13.97
C ALA A 53 -17.63 3.12 15.47
N PRO A 54 -18.90 3.11 15.90
CA PRO A 54 -19.25 3.19 17.33
C PRO A 54 -18.67 2.05 18.17
N LEU A 55 -18.50 0.84 17.58
CA LEU A 55 -17.93 -0.31 18.29
C LEU A 55 -16.48 -0.08 18.74
N ILE A 56 -15.81 0.85 18.12
CA ILE A 56 -14.44 1.25 18.44
C ILE A 56 -14.34 2.68 18.98
N GLY A 57 -15.48 3.26 19.40
CA GLY A 57 -15.55 4.59 19.98
C GLY A 57 -15.18 5.73 19.00
N ARG A 58 -15.47 5.57 17.71
CA ARG A 58 -15.15 6.52 16.65
C ARG A 58 -16.35 6.89 15.79
N THR A 59 -16.19 7.88 14.92
CA THR A 59 -17.11 8.18 13.80
C THR A 59 -16.67 7.43 12.55
N SER A 60 -17.60 7.25 11.59
CA SER A 60 -17.31 6.58 10.32
C SER A 60 -16.14 7.24 9.58
N SER A 61 -15.29 6.41 8.99
CA SER A 61 -14.17 6.86 8.16
C SER A 61 -14.59 7.26 6.73
N GLY A 62 -15.89 7.18 6.38
CA GLY A 62 -16.35 7.51 5.02
C GLY A 62 -15.79 6.56 3.97
N THR A 63 -15.88 5.26 4.21
CA THR A 63 -15.27 4.25 3.32
C THR A 63 -16.24 3.16 2.87
N MET A 64 -17.55 3.39 3.04
CA MET A 64 -18.59 2.47 2.57
C MET A 64 -18.84 2.66 1.09
N ARG A 65 -18.60 1.62 0.29
CA ARG A 65 -18.69 1.70 -1.17
C ARG A 65 -19.36 0.44 -1.74
N ALA A 66 -20.29 0.61 -2.63
CA ALA A 66 -20.93 -0.44 -3.41
C ALA A 66 -20.44 -0.46 -4.85
N SER A 67 -20.43 -1.62 -5.48
CA SER A 67 -20.07 -1.74 -6.91
C SER A 67 -21.18 -1.25 -7.86
N SER A 68 -22.43 -1.14 -7.35
CA SER A 68 -23.58 -0.61 -8.09
C SER A 68 -24.70 -0.23 -7.13
N TRP A 69 -25.70 0.50 -7.63
CA TRP A 69 -26.88 0.92 -6.89
C TRP A 69 -27.70 -0.23 -6.25
N SER A 70 -27.59 -1.44 -6.81
CA SER A 70 -28.32 -2.63 -6.34
C SER A 70 -27.54 -3.48 -5.33
N ARG A 71 -26.36 -3.03 -4.92
CA ARG A 71 -25.48 -3.76 -4.00
C ARG A 71 -25.43 -3.10 -2.63
N THR A 72 -25.38 -3.92 -1.59
CA THR A 72 -25.10 -3.43 -0.24
C THR A 72 -23.67 -2.91 -0.15
N PRO A 73 -23.47 -1.67 0.32
CA PRO A 73 -22.15 -1.12 0.52
C PRO A 73 -21.29 -1.97 1.46
N LEU A 74 -19.99 -2.00 1.20
CA LEU A 74 -18.97 -2.65 2.03
C LEU A 74 -17.92 -1.63 2.43
N ILE A 75 -17.26 -1.82 3.57
CA ILE A 75 -16.05 -1.07 3.92
C ILE A 75 -14.97 -1.40 2.89
N ARG A 76 -14.52 -0.39 2.15
CA ARG A 76 -13.57 -0.55 1.03
C ARG A 76 -12.39 0.40 1.17
N MET A 77 -11.28 -0.04 0.60
CA MET A 77 -10.16 0.85 0.36
C MET A 77 -10.59 2.04 -0.49
N THR A 78 -10.00 3.18 -0.19
CA THR A 78 -10.05 4.41 -0.99
C THR A 78 -8.72 4.57 -1.75
N ASN A 79 -7.98 5.65 -1.57
CA ASN A 79 -6.57 5.67 -1.92
C ASN A 79 -5.78 5.35 -0.65
N VAL A 80 -5.17 4.18 -0.58
CA VAL A 80 -4.36 3.76 0.57
C VAL A 80 -2.90 4.02 0.25
N ASN A 81 -2.33 5.00 0.93
CA ASN A 81 -1.07 5.62 0.57
C ASN A 81 -0.02 5.41 1.65
N LEU A 82 1.19 5.03 1.24
CA LEU A 82 2.40 5.20 2.05
C LEU A 82 2.85 6.66 1.91
N LEU A 83 2.93 7.37 3.03
CA LEU A 83 3.33 8.77 3.02
C LEU A 83 4.82 8.93 2.72
N PRO A 84 5.20 9.87 1.85
CA PRO A 84 6.60 10.13 1.53
C PRO A 84 7.33 10.70 2.75
N GLN A 85 8.65 10.48 2.79
CA GLN A 85 9.55 10.97 3.83
C GLN A 85 10.57 11.94 3.23
N GLN A 86 11.78 11.50 2.92
CA GLN A 86 12.86 12.36 2.42
C GLN A 86 13.82 11.61 1.49
N GLY A 87 14.61 12.38 0.73
CA GLY A 87 15.58 11.84 -0.22
C GLY A 87 14.96 11.45 -1.56
N THR A 88 15.79 10.98 -2.46
CA THR A 88 15.46 10.58 -3.82
C THR A 88 15.73 9.09 -4.05
N LEU A 89 15.22 8.54 -5.15
CA LEU A 89 15.55 7.17 -5.55
C LEU A 89 17.06 7.02 -5.82
N ASP A 90 17.69 8.03 -6.42
CA ASP A 90 19.13 8.01 -6.68
C ASP A 90 19.95 7.97 -5.39
N ASP A 91 19.52 8.70 -4.35
CA ASP A 91 20.13 8.63 -3.01
C ASP A 91 20.02 7.23 -2.41
N LEU A 92 18.84 6.59 -2.52
CA LEU A 92 18.63 5.22 -2.03
C LEU A 92 19.51 4.21 -2.76
N ILE A 93 19.64 4.34 -4.08
CA ILE A 93 20.52 3.48 -4.88
C ILE A 93 21.95 3.69 -4.46
N ALA A 94 22.43 4.94 -4.37
CA ALA A 94 23.78 5.29 -3.99
C ALA A 94 24.19 4.77 -2.59
N ASP A 95 23.23 4.75 -1.66
CA ASP A 95 23.40 4.25 -0.27
C ASP A 95 23.13 2.73 -0.13
N THR A 96 23.02 1.99 -1.23
CA THR A 96 22.79 0.54 -1.21
C THR A 96 24.00 -0.19 -1.78
N ASP A 97 24.72 -0.93 -0.93
CA ASP A 97 25.92 -1.68 -1.34
C ASP A 97 25.54 -2.93 -2.15
N ASP A 98 24.54 -3.68 -1.70
CA ASP A 98 24.04 -4.90 -2.35
C ASP A 98 22.52 -4.98 -2.22
N GLY A 99 21.82 -5.08 -3.34
CA GLY A 99 20.36 -5.12 -3.34
C GLY A 99 19.71 -5.26 -4.71
N LEU A 100 18.38 -5.12 -4.72
CA LEU A 100 17.58 -5.12 -5.94
C LEU A 100 16.66 -3.91 -5.96
N LEU A 101 16.62 -3.19 -7.07
CA LEU A 101 15.54 -2.27 -7.39
C LEU A 101 14.46 -3.03 -8.14
N MET A 102 13.28 -3.16 -7.55
CA MET A 102 12.11 -3.81 -8.13
C MET A 102 11.04 -2.80 -8.51
N ALA A 103 10.47 -2.91 -9.70
CA ALA A 103 9.46 -1.97 -10.17
C ALA A 103 8.31 -2.69 -10.88
N THR A 104 7.12 -2.10 -10.74
CA THR A 104 5.86 -2.52 -11.35
C THR A 104 5.42 -3.92 -10.92
N ASN A 105 4.41 -3.96 -10.04
CA ASN A 105 3.83 -5.22 -9.59
C ASN A 105 3.20 -5.98 -10.77
N ARG A 106 3.49 -7.28 -10.87
CA ARG A 106 2.99 -8.18 -11.91
C ARG A 106 2.04 -9.23 -11.36
N SER A 107 2.41 -9.85 -10.25
CA SER A 107 1.64 -10.94 -9.66
C SER A 107 1.71 -10.90 -8.15
N TRP A 108 0.72 -11.50 -7.51
CA TRP A 108 0.67 -11.57 -6.05
C TRP A 108 0.02 -12.85 -5.57
N SER A 109 0.48 -13.32 -4.42
CA SER A 109 -0.15 -14.34 -3.61
C SER A 109 -0.10 -13.91 -2.16
N ILE A 110 -1.24 -13.90 -1.49
CA ILE A 110 -1.38 -13.45 -0.11
C ILE A 110 -2.31 -14.41 0.61
N ASP A 111 -1.94 -14.89 1.80
CA ASP A 111 -2.78 -15.78 2.58
C ASP A 111 -4.05 -15.09 3.12
N ASN A 112 -5.01 -15.87 3.61
CA ASN A 112 -6.28 -15.35 4.10
C ASN A 112 -6.14 -14.42 5.32
N LYS A 113 -5.08 -14.58 6.11
CA LYS A 113 -4.78 -13.73 7.26
C LYS A 113 -4.01 -12.47 6.88
N ARG A 114 -3.61 -12.33 5.60
CA ARG A 114 -2.74 -11.26 5.11
C ARG A 114 -1.39 -11.20 5.83
N LEU A 115 -0.94 -12.33 6.34
CA LEU A 115 0.30 -12.47 7.07
C LEU A 115 1.48 -12.79 6.15
N ASN A 116 1.34 -13.84 5.33
CA ASN A 116 2.38 -14.24 4.38
C ASN A 116 2.04 -13.73 2.99
N PHE A 117 3.04 -13.25 2.28
CA PHE A 117 2.87 -12.78 0.91
C PHE A 117 4.04 -13.18 0.01
N GLN A 118 3.76 -13.25 -1.29
CA GLN A 118 4.75 -13.34 -2.36
C GLN A 118 4.29 -12.45 -3.51
N PHE A 119 5.19 -11.57 -3.97
CA PHE A 119 4.94 -10.70 -5.11
C PHE A 119 5.97 -10.94 -6.20
N GLY A 120 5.52 -10.86 -7.46
CA GLY A 120 6.39 -10.77 -8.62
C GLY A 120 6.34 -9.38 -9.22
N THR A 121 7.44 -8.91 -9.78
CA THR A 121 7.52 -7.63 -10.47
C THR A 121 7.81 -7.79 -11.95
N GLU A 122 7.44 -6.79 -12.76
CA GLU A 122 7.74 -6.80 -14.20
C GLU A 122 9.23 -6.68 -14.46
N VAL A 123 9.92 -5.91 -13.62
CA VAL A 123 11.33 -5.59 -13.81
C VAL A 123 12.04 -5.48 -12.48
N ALA A 124 13.31 -5.91 -12.46
CA ALA A 124 14.24 -5.59 -11.39
C ALA A 124 15.66 -5.36 -11.95
N TRP A 125 16.41 -4.57 -11.24
CA TRP A 125 17.83 -4.35 -11.49
C TRP A 125 18.63 -4.72 -10.25
N GLU A 126 19.77 -5.32 -10.46
CA GLU A 126 20.76 -5.48 -9.42
C GLU A 126 21.29 -4.11 -8.99
N ILE A 127 21.52 -3.94 -7.70
CA ILE A 127 22.28 -2.79 -7.16
C ILE A 127 23.58 -3.35 -6.57
N LYS A 128 24.70 -2.83 -7.03
CA LYS A 128 26.03 -3.16 -6.49
C LYS A 128 26.82 -1.88 -6.28
N LYS A 129 27.32 -1.70 -5.05
CA LYS A 129 28.13 -0.55 -4.65
C LYS A 129 27.53 0.79 -5.09
N GLY A 130 26.27 0.98 -4.82
CA GLY A 130 25.55 2.21 -5.13
C GLY A 130 25.23 2.44 -6.60
N LYS A 131 25.25 1.41 -7.46
CA LYS A 131 25.00 1.54 -8.90
C LYS A 131 24.04 0.45 -9.38
N LEU A 132 23.17 0.82 -10.33
CA LEU A 132 22.35 -0.16 -11.04
C LEU A 132 23.22 -1.03 -11.95
N GLY A 133 23.03 -2.32 -11.85
CA GLY A 133 23.71 -3.35 -12.62
C GLY A 133 22.78 -4.05 -13.61
N GLN A 134 22.83 -5.37 -13.63
CA GLN A 134 22.10 -6.19 -14.60
C GLN A 134 20.58 -6.16 -14.37
N LEU A 135 19.84 -6.22 -15.49
CA LEU A 135 18.41 -6.46 -15.51
C LEU A 135 18.13 -7.92 -15.16
N LEU A 136 17.20 -8.14 -14.24
CA LEU A 136 16.81 -9.46 -13.75
C LEU A 136 15.47 -9.91 -14.33
N ARG A 137 15.37 -11.18 -14.67
CA ARG A 137 14.16 -11.78 -15.24
C ARG A 137 13.30 -12.41 -14.15
N ASN A 138 11.97 -12.20 -14.23
CA ASN A 138 10.96 -12.81 -13.36
C ASN A 138 11.26 -12.67 -11.85
N PRO A 139 11.61 -11.49 -11.37
CA PRO A 139 11.99 -11.32 -9.96
C PRO A 139 10.76 -11.44 -9.05
N THR A 140 10.97 -12.09 -7.92
CA THR A 140 9.95 -12.20 -6.86
C THR A 140 10.54 -11.82 -5.51
N TYR A 141 9.68 -11.40 -4.59
CA TYR A 141 10.02 -11.23 -3.19
C TYR A 141 8.90 -11.77 -2.30
N THR A 142 9.26 -12.24 -1.13
CA THR A 142 8.33 -12.84 -0.17
C THR A 142 8.63 -12.36 1.24
N GLY A 143 7.66 -12.50 2.12
CA GLY A 143 7.85 -12.12 3.51
C GLY A 143 6.61 -12.34 4.37
N VAL A 144 6.84 -12.09 5.67
CA VAL A 144 5.80 -11.98 6.70
C VAL A 144 5.51 -10.49 6.87
N THR A 145 4.25 -10.09 6.71
CA THR A 145 3.84 -8.68 6.63
C THR A 145 4.44 -7.77 7.72
N PRO A 146 4.35 -8.08 9.03
CA PRO A 146 4.95 -7.21 10.04
C PRO A 146 6.48 -7.16 9.99
N GLU A 147 7.13 -8.27 9.68
CA GLU A 147 8.59 -8.34 9.56
C GLU A 147 9.06 -7.48 8.39
N PHE A 148 8.41 -7.62 7.24
CA PHE A 148 8.69 -6.82 6.06
C PHE A 148 8.54 -5.32 6.34
N TRP A 149 7.42 -4.87 6.90
CA TRP A 149 7.22 -3.46 7.20
C TRP A 149 8.15 -2.92 8.30
N ASN A 150 8.56 -3.76 9.26
CA ASN A 150 9.57 -3.39 10.25
C ASN A 150 10.98 -3.28 9.67
N SER A 151 11.27 -3.94 8.55
CA SER A 151 12.55 -3.83 7.86
C SER A 151 12.68 -2.58 6.97
N CYS A 152 11.63 -1.77 6.86
CA CYS A 152 11.67 -0.51 6.12
C CYS A 152 12.61 0.49 6.78
N ASP A 153 13.70 0.86 6.11
CA ASP A 153 14.72 1.76 6.64
C ASP A 153 14.83 3.08 5.88
N ALA A 154 14.12 3.22 4.76
CA ALA A 154 14.02 4.48 4.03
C ALA A 154 12.73 4.55 3.20
N VAL A 155 12.19 5.75 3.06
CA VAL A 155 11.09 6.10 2.14
C VAL A 155 11.45 7.43 1.49
N CYS A 156 11.41 7.51 0.17
CA CYS A 156 11.72 8.72 -0.58
C CYS A 156 10.76 9.87 -0.30
N GLY A 157 11.17 11.06 -0.70
CA GLY A 157 10.45 12.31 -0.48
C GLY A 157 9.26 12.53 -1.43
N PRO A 158 8.53 13.67 -1.25
CA PRO A 158 7.34 14.00 -2.04
C PRO A 158 7.57 14.12 -3.54
N SER A 159 8.78 14.51 -3.98
CA SER A 159 9.14 14.61 -5.40
C SER A 159 9.12 13.27 -6.13
N GLU A 160 9.30 12.17 -5.40
CA GLU A 160 9.30 10.80 -5.91
C GLU A 160 7.93 10.11 -5.75
N TRP A 161 6.99 10.75 -5.03
CA TRP A 161 5.70 10.14 -4.76
C TRP A 161 4.83 10.09 -6.01
N LYS A 162 4.26 8.92 -6.29
CA LYS A 162 3.38 8.68 -7.43
C LYS A 162 2.10 7.99 -6.97
N LEU A 163 0.99 8.34 -7.62
CA LEU A 163 -0.31 7.74 -7.39
C LEU A 163 -0.60 6.70 -8.48
N PHE A 164 -0.82 5.47 -8.07
CA PHE A 164 -1.20 4.35 -8.95
C PHE A 164 -2.66 3.99 -8.73
N GLY A 165 -3.32 3.47 -9.76
CA GLY A 165 -4.70 3.04 -9.70
C GLY A 165 -4.87 1.54 -9.91
N THR A 166 -5.79 0.93 -9.16
CA THR A 166 -6.23 -0.46 -9.34
C THR A 166 -7.74 -0.44 -9.62
N PRO A 167 -8.19 -0.73 -10.85
CA PRO A 167 -9.60 -0.59 -11.23
C PRO A 167 -10.48 -1.76 -10.79
N ASN A 168 -9.91 -2.89 -10.38
CA ASN A 168 -10.60 -4.15 -10.17
C ASN A 168 -10.36 -4.78 -8.80
N CYS A 169 -10.22 -3.97 -7.76
CA CYS A 169 -10.07 -4.48 -6.40
C CYS A 169 -11.35 -5.19 -5.94
N GLY A 170 -11.28 -6.50 -5.67
CA GLY A 170 -12.42 -7.32 -5.28
C GLY A 170 -12.58 -7.49 -3.76
N LYS A 171 -13.81 -7.54 -3.26
CA LYS A 171 -14.15 -7.89 -1.87
C LYS A 171 -15.56 -8.47 -1.78
N GLY A 172 -15.78 -9.38 -0.83
CA GLY A 172 -17.10 -9.90 -0.46
C GLY A 172 -17.49 -11.20 -1.15
N GLN A 173 -18.63 -11.74 -0.71
CA GLN A 173 -19.31 -12.90 -1.27
C GLN A 173 -20.82 -12.59 -1.38
N PRO A 174 -21.36 -12.42 -2.58
CA PRO A 174 -20.66 -12.40 -3.87
C PRO A 174 -19.73 -11.21 -4.01
N SER A 175 -18.67 -11.37 -4.81
CA SER A 175 -17.64 -10.35 -4.96
C SER A 175 -18.18 -9.04 -5.52
N GLN A 176 -17.69 -7.93 -4.98
CA GLN A 176 -17.91 -6.57 -5.45
C GLN A 176 -16.58 -5.94 -5.84
N THR A 177 -16.54 -5.33 -7.02
CA THR A 177 -15.36 -4.61 -7.51
C THR A 177 -15.41 -3.13 -7.12
N ALA A 178 -14.30 -2.56 -6.72
CA ALA A 178 -14.14 -1.12 -6.53
C ALA A 178 -12.82 -0.64 -7.13
N HIS A 179 -12.83 0.60 -7.59
CA HIS A 179 -11.62 1.32 -7.99
C HIS A 179 -10.92 1.85 -6.74
N VAL A 180 -9.61 1.62 -6.63
CA VAL A 180 -8.79 2.08 -5.49
C VAL A 180 -7.50 2.71 -5.98
N GLY A 181 -6.93 3.59 -5.18
CA GLY A 181 -5.64 4.22 -5.45
C GLY A 181 -4.57 3.77 -4.44
N HIS A 182 -3.31 3.88 -4.85
CA HIS A 182 -2.16 3.63 -4.00
C HIS A 182 -1.08 4.64 -4.30
N GLY A 183 -0.91 5.59 -3.41
CA GLY A 183 0.16 6.58 -3.49
C GLY A 183 1.39 6.08 -2.74
N VAL A 184 2.56 6.12 -3.40
CA VAL A 184 3.81 5.64 -2.82
C VAL A 184 5.00 6.35 -3.45
N ALA A 185 6.03 6.62 -2.64
CA ALA A 185 7.38 6.90 -3.08
C ALA A 185 8.23 5.63 -2.97
N PRO A 186 9.35 5.51 -3.69
CA PRO A 186 10.26 4.40 -3.52
C PRO A 186 10.63 4.20 -2.05
N ALA A 187 10.68 2.95 -1.62
CA ALA A 187 11.00 2.59 -0.25
C ALA A 187 11.98 1.42 -0.22
N ARG A 188 12.87 1.42 0.77
CA ARG A 188 13.86 0.37 0.96
C ARG A 188 13.51 -0.51 2.14
N PHE A 189 13.63 -1.80 1.93
CA PHE A 189 13.41 -2.85 2.92
C PHE A 189 14.66 -3.71 3.03
N ARG A 190 15.06 -4.08 4.25
CA ARG A 190 16.27 -4.86 4.51
C ARG A 190 15.97 -6.36 4.64
N ASN A 191 16.94 -7.16 4.22
CA ASN A 191 16.92 -8.62 4.41
C ASN A 191 15.66 -9.31 3.87
N VAL A 192 15.14 -8.82 2.74
CA VAL A 192 13.97 -9.39 2.08
C VAL A 192 14.39 -10.64 1.32
N GLU A 193 13.65 -11.73 1.50
CA GLU A 193 13.84 -12.93 0.71
C GLU A 193 13.40 -12.70 -0.74
N VAL A 194 14.31 -12.95 -1.68
CA VAL A 194 14.08 -12.76 -3.11
C VAL A 194 14.25 -14.06 -3.88
N GLY A 195 13.56 -14.18 -5.00
CA GLY A 195 13.57 -15.37 -5.82
C GLY A 195 13.27 -15.09 -7.28
N VAL A 196 13.07 -16.15 -8.04
CA VAL A 196 12.73 -16.12 -9.45
C VAL A 196 11.49 -16.97 -9.68
N MET A 197 10.48 -16.38 -10.32
CA MET A 197 9.30 -17.11 -10.75
C MET A 197 9.66 -18.03 -11.91
N LYS A 198 9.38 -19.33 -11.76
CA LYS A 198 9.59 -20.36 -12.79
C LYS A 198 8.51 -20.34 -13.87
#